data_0895f687dd8798cf1cf20765e469c6a9
#
_entry.id   0895f687dd8798cf1cf20765e469c6a9
#
_cell.length_a   1.000
_cell.length_b   1.000
_cell.length_c   1.000
_cell.angle_alpha   90.00
_cell.angle_beta   90.00
_cell.angle_gamma   90.00
#
_symmetry.space_group_name_H-M   'P 1'
#
loop_
_entity.id
_entity.type
_entity.pdbx_description
1 polymer ?
#
loop_
_entity_poly.entity_id
_entity_poly.type
_entity_poly.pdbx_seq_one_letter_code
_entity_poly.pdbx_strand_id
1 'polypeptide(L)'
;VTNVLRKLGSNFVKDYFKIIFMDALVMNPDRHEFNLGLLRDSGDGKIVKLAPNFDNNLSLVSRGFPKSMPTKNNAMIKDFLEIVKQCPNDFQLPEITSTLIKSVCVDLFLDAGNFGNEIDYEFIIDFVLNNYELIKEGLK
;
A
#
# COMPACT_ATOMS: atom_id res chain seq x y z
N VAL A 1 -2.97 -13.89 9.33
CA VAL A 1 -2.93 -12.51 9.85
C VAL A 1 -4.35 -12.03 10.16
N THR A 2 -5.28 -11.98 9.20
CA THR A 2 -6.65 -11.43 9.36
C THR A 2 -7.43 -12.03 10.52
N ASN A 3 -7.35 -13.35 10.75
CA ASN A 3 -8.03 -14.02 11.87
C ASN A 3 -7.50 -13.58 13.24
N VAL A 4 -6.22 -13.28 13.36
CA VAL A 4 -5.62 -12.76 14.60
C VAL A 4 -6.04 -11.32 14.81
N LEU A 5 -5.98 -10.49 13.78
CA LEU A 5 -6.37 -9.08 13.85
C LEU A 5 -7.86 -8.92 14.19
N ARG A 6 -8.72 -9.82 13.66
CA ARG A 6 -10.16 -9.79 13.97
C ARG A 6 -10.45 -10.02 15.46
N LYS A 7 -9.61 -10.76 16.17
CA LYS A 7 -9.73 -10.92 17.64
C LYS A 7 -9.42 -9.63 18.39
N LEU A 8 -8.65 -8.73 17.80
CA LEU A 8 -8.35 -7.41 18.37
C LEU A 8 -9.45 -6.39 18.06
N GLY A 9 -10.20 -6.59 16.98
CA GLY A 9 -11.30 -5.75 16.54
C GLY A 9 -11.36 -5.56 15.02
N SER A 10 -12.53 -5.23 14.49
CA SER A 10 -12.74 -5.07 13.05
C SER A 10 -11.89 -3.95 12.43
N ASN A 11 -11.61 -2.89 13.19
CA ASN A 11 -10.79 -1.77 12.69
C ASN A 11 -9.36 -2.22 12.36
N PHE A 12 -8.79 -3.18 13.11
CA PHE A 12 -7.45 -3.71 12.84
C PHE A 12 -7.39 -4.43 11.50
N VAL A 13 -8.45 -5.15 11.15
CA VAL A 13 -8.54 -5.82 9.84
C VAL A 13 -8.62 -4.80 8.72
N LYS A 14 -9.46 -3.76 8.86
CA LYS A 14 -9.59 -2.68 7.86
C LYS A 14 -8.29 -1.92 7.66
N ASP A 15 -7.57 -1.61 8.73
CA ASP A 15 -6.28 -0.93 8.63
C ASP A 15 -5.21 -1.83 7.99
N TYR A 16 -5.22 -3.12 8.27
CA TYR A 16 -4.37 -4.08 7.58
C TYR A 16 -4.65 -4.12 6.08
N PHE A 17 -5.93 -4.11 5.66
CA PHE A 17 -6.28 -4.05 4.25
C PHE A 17 -5.75 -2.80 3.55
N LYS A 18 -5.74 -1.64 4.22
CA LYS A 18 -5.13 -0.42 3.66
C LYS A 18 -3.63 -0.59 3.44
N ILE A 19 -2.94 -1.25 4.37
CA ILE A 19 -1.50 -1.51 4.25
C ILE A 19 -1.20 -2.41 3.04
N ILE A 20 -1.85 -3.57 2.95
CA ILE A 20 -1.59 -4.51 1.84
C ILE A 20 -2.12 -3.99 0.49
N PHE A 21 -3.13 -3.12 0.49
CA PHE A 21 -3.56 -2.40 -0.71
C PHE A 21 -2.47 -1.45 -1.21
N MET A 22 -1.86 -0.67 -0.30
CA MET A 22 -0.72 0.17 -0.66
C MET A 22 0.46 -0.66 -1.18
N ASP A 23 0.78 -1.79 -0.54
CA ASP A 23 1.83 -2.68 -1.00
C ASP A 23 1.56 -3.20 -2.43
N ALA A 24 0.30 -3.52 -2.74
CA ALA A 24 -0.09 -3.94 -4.08
C ALA A 24 0.00 -2.81 -5.11
N LEU A 25 -0.37 -1.57 -4.72
CA LEU A 25 -0.28 -0.40 -5.60
C LEU A 25 1.16 -0.05 -5.98
N VAL A 26 2.06 -0.07 -4.99
CA VAL A 26 3.46 0.38 -5.18
C VAL A 26 4.44 -0.77 -5.36
N MET A 27 3.95 -2.00 -5.44
CA MET A 27 4.77 -3.22 -5.53
C MET A 27 5.82 -3.30 -4.42
N ASN A 28 5.40 -3.23 -3.17
CA ASN A 28 6.27 -3.47 -2.02
C ASN A 28 6.32 -4.98 -1.68
N PRO A 29 7.37 -5.71 -2.05
CA PRO A 29 7.45 -7.15 -1.82
C PRO A 29 7.89 -7.52 -0.40
N ASP A 30 8.25 -6.53 0.41
CA ASP A 30 8.94 -6.74 1.68
C ASP A 30 8.00 -6.66 2.90
N ARG A 31 6.72 -6.93 2.71
CA ARG A 31 5.76 -6.96 3.82
C ARG A 31 5.84 -8.28 4.59
N HIS A 32 6.54 -8.27 5.69
CA HIS A 32 6.66 -9.38 6.63
C HIS A 32 6.24 -8.94 8.05
N GLU A 33 6.26 -9.85 9.02
CA GLU A 33 5.77 -9.61 10.38
C GLU A 33 6.52 -8.49 11.12
N PHE A 34 7.79 -8.24 10.80
CA PHE A 34 8.56 -7.16 11.42
C PHE A 34 8.26 -5.78 10.82
N ASN A 35 7.60 -5.74 9.66
CA ASN A 35 7.14 -4.51 9.00
C ASN A 35 5.65 -4.24 9.29
N LEU A 36 5.11 -4.88 10.33
CA LEU A 36 3.75 -4.68 10.81
C LEU A 36 3.77 -4.46 12.32
N GLY A 37 3.41 -3.27 12.78
CA GLY A 37 3.45 -2.89 14.17
C GLY A 37 2.08 -2.74 14.82
N LEU A 38 2.04 -2.88 16.14
CA LEU A 38 0.87 -2.58 16.97
C LEU A 38 1.23 -1.43 17.94
N LEU A 39 0.41 -0.40 17.96
CA LEU A 39 0.55 0.69 18.92
C LEU A 39 -0.19 0.34 20.21
N ARG A 40 0.46 0.61 21.33
CA ARG A 40 -0.09 0.43 22.66
C ARG A 40 -0.26 1.78 23.35
N ASP A 41 -1.29 1.86 24.17
CA ASP A 41 -1.42 2.95 25.12
C ASP A 41 -0.28 2.89 26.15
N SER A 42 0.34 4.04 26.44
CA SER A 42 1.48 4.11 27.36
C SER A 42 1.08 3.97 28.83
N GLY A 43 -0.17 4.23 29.18
CA GLY A 43 -0.66 4.18 30.54
C GLY A 43 -1.08 2.77 30.98
N ASP A 44 -1.82 2.04 30.13
CA ASP A 44 -2.37 0.73 30.50
C ASP A 44 -1.86 -0.44 29.63
N GLY A 45 -1.02 -0.14 28.62
CA GLY A 45 -0.42 -1.14 27.73
C GLY A 45 -1.37 -1.81 26.75
N LYS A 46 -2.64 -1.38 26.69
CA LYS A 46 -3.61 -1.96 25.74
C LYS A 46 -3.27 -1.64 24.30
N ILE A 47 -3.50 -2.62 23.42
CA ILE A 47 -3.35 -2.43 21.98
C ILE A 47 -4.49 -1.53 21.49
N VAL A 48 -4.14 -0.40 20.84
CA VAL A 48 -5.11 0.61 20.40
C VAL A 48 -5.32 0.62 18.89
N LYS A 49 -4.28 0.37 18.09
CA LYS A 49 -4.38 0.32 16.63
C LYS A 49 -3.15 -0.32 15.99
N LEU A 50 -3.21 -0.58 14.67
CA LEU A 50 -2.02 -0.85 13.88
C LEU A 50 -1.14 0.40 13.83
N ALA A 51 0.18 0.20 13.79
CA ALA A 51 1.11 1.28 13.46
C ALA A 51 0.83 1.78 12.03
N PRO A 52 1.13 3.05 11.74
CA PRO A 52 1.15 3.53 10.36
C PRO A 52 2.03 2.65 9.49
N ASN A 53 1.74 2.61 8.18
CA ASN A 53 2.56 1.89 7.23
C ASN A 53 4.01 2.43 7.25
N PHE A 54 4.99 1.55 7.38
CA PHE A 54 6.40 1.89 7.44
C PHE A 54 7.22 0.85 6.67
N ASP A 55 8.51 1.16 6.46
CA ASP A 55 9.48 0.30 5.76
C ASP A 55 9.02 -0.09 4.35
N ASN A 56 8.79 0.95 3.51
CA ASN A 56 8.42 0.79 2.11
C ASN A 56 9.62 1.01 1.16
N ASN A 57 10.83 0.85 1.66
CA ASN A 57 12.08 1.13 0.94
C ASN A 57 12.32 0.23 -0.29
N LEU A 58 11.65 -0.92 -0.37
CA LEU A 58 11.71 -1.83 -1.52
C LEU A 58 10.57 -1.63 -2.52
N SER A 59 9.80 -0.56 -2.37
CA SER A 59 8.71 -0.22 -3.28
C SER A 59 9.22 0.42 -4.57
N LEU A 60 8.46 0.26 -5.64
CA LEU A 60 8.39 1.04 -6.87
C LEU A 60 9.76 1.53 -7.41
N VAL A 61 10.32 2.58 -6.84
CA VAL A 61 11.49 3.29 -7.39
C VAL A 61 12.82 2.71 -6.91
N SER A 62 12.87 2.14 -5.70
CA SER A 62 14.12 1.70 -5.08
C SER A 62 14.79 0.55 -5.84
N ARG A 63 14.03 -0.25 -6.55
CA ARG A 63 14.52 -1.37 -7.35
C ARG A 63 14.82 -1.03 -8.81
N GLY A 64 14.63 0.24 -9.21
CA GLY A 64 14.84 0.64 -10.60
C GLY A 64 13.97 -0.15 -11.56
N PHE A 65 12.71 -0.36 -11.25
CA PHE A 65 11.78 -1.06 -12.12
C PHE A 65 11.78 -0.39 -13.50
N PRO A 66 12.05 -1.15 -14.57
CA PRO A 66 12.02 -0.59 -15.90
C PRO A 66 10.60 -0.15 -16.27
N LYS A 67 10.47 0.95 -17.00
CA LYS A 67 9.18 1.48 -17.50
C LYS A 67 8.35 0.42 -18.26
N SER A 68 8.99 -0.61 -18.77
CA SER A 68 8.38 -1.71 -19.50
C SER A 68 7.98 -2.91 -18.63
N MET A 69 8.05 -2.81 -17.30
CA MET A 69 7.72 -3.93 -16.44
C MET A 69 6.25 -4.32 -16.60
N PRO A 70 5.94 -5.58 -16.98
CA PRO A 70 4.57 -6.01 -17.16
C PRO A 70 3.87 -6.10 -15.81
N THR A 71 2.92 -5.21 -15.55
CA THR A 71 2.09 -5.19 -14.34
C THR A 71 1.11 -6.37 -14.29
N LYS A 72 0.85 -7.01 -15.42
CA LYS A 72 -0.12 -8.12 -15.55
C LYS A 72 0.17 -9.35 -14.68
N ASN A 73 1.42 -9.55 -14.27
CA ASN A 73 1.85 -10.68 -13.43
C ASN A 73 2.23 -10.25 -12.01
N ASN A 74 1.67 -9.14 -11.52
CA ASN A 74 1.95 -8.67 -10.18
C ASN A 74 1.39 -9.64 -9.13
N ALA A 75 2.27 -10.43 -8.52
CA ALA A 75 1.91 -11.40 -7.49
C ALA A 75 1.22 -10.74 -6.29
N MET A 76 1.65 -9.53 -5.92
CA MET A 76 1.06 -8.79 -4.80
C MET A 76 -0.37 -8.38 -5.03
N ILE A 77 -0.73 -7.99 -6.27
CA ILE A 77 -2.13 -7.72 -6.64
C ILE A 77 -2.96 -9.00 -6.51
N LYS A 78 -2.44 -10.12 -7.00
CA LYS A 78 -3.12 -11.41 -6.90
C LYS A 78 -3.34 -11.82 -5.45
N ASP A 79 -2.31 -11.76 -4.63
CA ASP A 79 -2.37 -12.10 -3.21
C ASP A 79 -3.33 -11.17 -2.45
N PHE A 80 -3.29 -9.88 -2.75
CA PHE A 80 -4.25 -8.91 -2.20
C PHE A 80 -5.69 -9.27 -2.54
N LEU A 81 -5.98 -9.54 -3.82
CA LEU A 81 -7.33 -9.92 -4.29
C LEU A 81 -7.83 -11.22 -3.64
N GLU A 82 -6.95 -12.21 -3.46
CA GLU A 82 -7.29 -13.46 -2.77
C GLU A 82 -7.68 -13.22 -1.31
N ILE A 83 -6.96 -12.33 -0.61
CA ILE A 83 -7.27 -11.98 0.79
C ILE A 83 -8.60 -11.21 0.87
N VAL A 84 -8.83 -10.24 -0.02
CA VAL A 84 -10.08 -9.46 -0.04
C VAL A 84 -11.28 -10.36 -0.31
N LYS A 85 -11.17 -11.32 -1.24
CA LYS A 85 -12.25 -12.29 -1.52
C LYS A 85 -12.67 -13.12 -0.30
N GLN A 86 -11.74 -13.37 0.63
CA GLN A 86 -12.04 -14.06 1.88
C GLN A 86 -12.70 -13.16 2.93
N CYS A 87 -12.59 -11.83 2.77
CA CYS A 87 -13.09 -10.84 3.72
C CYS A 87 -13.73 -9.64 2.99
N PRO A 88 -14.77 -9.85 2.15
CA PRO A 88 -15.26 -8.82 1.22
C PRO A 88 -15.85 -7.58 1.92
N ASN A 89 -16.28 -7.70 3.17
CA ASN A 89 -16.87 -6.60 3.93
C ASN A 89 -15.83 -5.75 4.68
N ASP A 90 -14.57 -6.16 4.69
CA ASP A 90 -13.51 -5.49 5.45
C ASP A 90 -12.69 -4.51 4.61
N PHE A 91 -12.91 -4.47 3.28
CA PHE A 91 -12.23 -3.56 2.37
C PHE A 91 -13.22 -2.83 1.46
N GLN A 92 -13.01 -1.54 1.33
CA GLN A 92 -13.67 -0.69 0.33
C GLN A 92 -12.60 -0.02 -0.50
N LEU A 93 -12.68 -0.19 -1.83
CA LEU A 93 -11.72 0.39 -2.75
C LEU A 93 -11.81 1.92 -2.71
N PRO A 94 -10.74 2.64 -2.33
CA PRO A 94 -10.71 4.09 -2.38
C PRO A 94 -10.61 4.57 -3.82
N GLU A 95 -11.07 5.78 -4.10
CA GLU A 95 -10.84 6.43 -5.38
C GLU A 95 -9.40 6.96 -5.45
N ILE A 96 -8.68 6.58 -6.50
CA ILE A 96 -7.32 7.05 -6.78
C ILE A 96 -7.31 7.69 -8.16
N THR A 97 -6.85 8.94 -8.24
CA THR A 97 -6.76 9.70 -9.48
C THR A 97 -5.30 10.14 -9.74
N SER A 98 -5.00 10.43 -11.00
CA SER A 98 -3.70 11.00 -11.38
C SER A 98 -3.39 12.31 -10.63
N THR A 99 -4.41 13.14 -10.42
CA THR A 99 -4.28 14.39 -9.67
C THR A 99 -3.88 14.13 -8.22
N LEU A 100 -4.50 13.14 -7.57
CA LEU A 100 -4.15 12.77 -6.19
C LEU A 100 -2.70 12.27 -6.11
N ILE A 101 -2.29 11.37 -7.00
CA ILE A 101 -0.92 10.83 -7.01
C ILE A 101 0.07 11.97 -7.22
N LYS A 102 -0.20 12.85 -8.19
CA LYS A 102 0.66 13.99 -8.49
C LYS A 102 0.79 14.94 -7.30
N SER A 103 -0.30 15.28 -6.61
CA SER A 103 -0.24 16.15 -5.44
C SER A 103 0.62 15.53 -4.32
N VAL A 104 0.42 14.24 -4.02
CA VAL A 104 1.23 13.53 -3.02
C VAL A 104 2.70 13.52 -3.38
N CYS A 105 3.05 13.28 -4.66
CA CYS A 105 4.43 13.31 -5.11
C CYS A 105 5.03 14.72 -4.97
N VAL A 106 4.32 15.76 -5.39
CA VAL A 106 4.79 17.15 -5.31
C VAL A 106 5.02 17.56 -3.86
N ASP A 107 4.07 17.29 -2.97
CA ASP A 107 4.17 17.67 -1.56
C ASP A 107 5.37 16.98 -0.88
N LEU A 108 5.54 15.66 -1.10
CA LEU A 108 6.65 14.89 -0.53
C LEU A 108 8.03 15.37 -1.01
N PHE A 109 8.13 15.80 -2.28
CA PHE A 109 9.42 16.18 -2.85
C PHE A 109 9.76 17.65 -2.66
N LEU A 110 8.79 18.52 -2.46
CA LEU A 110 9.05 19.90 -2.02
C LEU A 110 9.67 19.93 -0.62
N ASP A 111 9.21 19.06 0.29
CA ASP A 111 9.75 18.97 1.64
C ASP A 111 11.11 18.26 1.71
N ALA A 112 11.37 17.33 0.78
CA ALA A 112 12.61 16.56 0.78
C ALA A 112 13.85 17.30 0.25
N GLY A 113 13.66 18.51 -0.30
CA GLY A 113 14.74 19.29 -0.91
C GLY A 113 15.23 18.70 -2.23
N ASN A 114 16.10 19.43 -2.92
CA ASN A 114 16.67 18.99 -4.21
C ASN A 114 17.69 17.86 -4.00
N PHE A 115 17.25 16.62 -4.05
CA PHE A 115 18.16 15.45 -4.11
C PHE A 115 18.80 15.25 -5.50
N GLY A 116 18.76 16.24 -6.38
CA GLY A 116 19.53 16.28 -7.62
C GLY A 116 19.12 15.31 -8.72
N ASN A 117 18.13 14.45 -8.48
CA ASN A 117 17.61 13.52 -9.48
C ASN A 117 16.24 13.97 -9.97
N GLU A 118 16.08 14.04 -11.27
CA GLU A 118 14.77 14.24 -11.88
C GLU A 118 13.87 13.05 -11.53
N ILE A 119 12.75 13.34 -10.86
CA ILE A 119 11.75 12.35 -10.54
C ILE A 119 10.79 12.22 -11.71
N ASP A 120 10.69 11.01 -12.24
CA ASP A 120 9.75 10.70 -13.32
C ASP A 120 8.34 10.53 -12.74
N TYR A 121 7.65 11.65 -12.55
CA TYR A 121 6.28 11.66 -12.02
C TYR A 121 5.29 10.93 -12.94
N GLU A 122 5.47 11.02 -14.24
CA GLU A 122 4.60 10.35 -15.20
C GLU A 122 4.72 8.83 -15.05
N PHE A 123 5.94 8.34 -14.91
CA PHE A 123 6.16 6.91 -14.61
C PHE A 123 5.47 6.48 -13.32
N ILE A 124 5.58 7.25 -12.24
CA ILE A 124 4.94 6.92 -10.96
C ILE A 124 3.42 6.91 -11.09
N ILE A 125 2.86 7.93 -11.72
CA ILE A 125 1.42 8.05 -11.94
C ILE A 125 0.91 6.85 -12.75
N ASP A 126 1.51 6.58 -13.88
CA ASP A 126 1.11 5.49 -14.77
C ASP A 126 1.23 4.13 -14.09
N PHE A 127 2.32 3.91 -13.35
CA PHE A 127 2.55 2.67 -12.62
C PHE A 127 1.46 2.42 -11.57
N VAL A 128 1.18 3.40 -10.73
CA VAL A 128 0.18 3.28 -9.66
C VAL A 128 -1.23 3.14 -10.24
N LEU A 129 -1.58 3.91 -11.28
CA LEU A 129 -2.88 3.82 -11.93
C LEU A 129 -3.08 2.48 -12.63
N ASN A 130 -2.07 1.95 -13.31
CA ASN A 130 -2.16 0.62 -13.93
C ASN A 130 -2.41 -0.46 -12.88
N ASN A 131 -1.71 -0.42 -11.75
CA ASN A 131 -1.95 -1.37 -10.66
C ASN A 131 -3.34 -1.19 -10.03
N TYR A 132 -3.79 0.06 -9.88
CA TYR A 132 -5.12 0.37 -9.38
C TYR A 132 -6.23 -0.19 -10.28
N GLU A 133 -6.15 0.00 -11.59
CA GLU A 133 -7.13 -0.55 -12.53
C GLU A 133 -7.14 -2.09 -12.52
N LEU A 134 -5.99 -2.74 -12.42
CA LEU A 134 -5.91 -4.20 -12.26
C LEU A 134 -6.61 -4.68 -10.98
N ILE A 135 -6.41 -3.97 -9.86
CA ILE A 135 -7.09 -4.28 -8.60
C ILE A 135 -8.60 -4.08 -8.76
N LYS A 136 -9.02 -2.97 -9.33
CA LYS A 136 -10.43 -2.62 -9.55
C LYS A 136 -11.15 -3.64 -10.44
N GLU A 137 -10.48 -4.12 -11.48
CA GLU A 137 -11.00 -5.20 -12.34
C GLU A 137 -11.11 -6.54 -11.58
N GLY A 138 -10.14 -6.85 -10.76
CA GLY A 138 -10.11 -8.09 -9.96
C GLY A 138 -11.14 -8.13 -8.83
N LEU A 139 -11.70 -6.98 -8.44
CA LEU A 139 -12.73 -6.85 -7.40
C LEU A 139 -14.17 -6.90 -7.96
N LYS A 140 -14.36 -6.87 -9.28
CA LYS A 140 -15.66 -7.06 -9.93
C LYS A 140 -16.05 -8.54 -9.93
#